data_d5d2bc9d7162e41c3336a3e336e00925
#
_entry.id   d5d2bc9d7162e41c3336a3e336e00925
#
_cell.length_a   1.000
_cell.length_b   1.000
_cell.length_c   1.000
_cell.angle_alpha   90.00
_cell.angle_beta   90.00
_cell.angle_gamma   90.00
#
_symmetry.space_group_name_H-M   'P 1'
#
loop_
_entity.id
_entity.type
_entity.pdbx_description
1 polymer ?
#
loop_
_entity_poly.entity_id
_entity_poly.type
_entity_poly.pdbx_seq_one_letter_code
_entity_poly.pdbx_strand_id
1 'polypeptide(L)'
;MRSFNYPAVWVICIALLSPLASNTVIAQNTTQIDSIVALVDDDVILRSELDIAIKGIVDRIRQQGGDLPPRGLLEKQVLERLIVRRLQLVRAFQTGIRISDADIDQSMLMLAEQNKISLMQLRQLIEADGEDFAEFRQNIGEEMMTERLRQRVVNGMDPITETEIDILLTSDTFNSGEYNISHILISLGDGSTPPQIAAQETKANNVYQQLEEGLDFASAAISYSDSQEALEGGFVGWRDLNSVPVVFSDAIKNMRAGQMTTPIRSPAGFHIIKVNDYRERSQVMITEFHAQHIMIETNDLITPRQAMDQIRDIHQQLIDGADFAELAREYSDDISSANLGGDMGWIQPQAYGERIGQTLIALQDGDISEPFQTEAGWHIIERLGMREKDVTVESLRNAARGNLQQQKVDIEVEKFLQEMRDEAFVEIRLES
;
A
#
# COMPACT_ATOMS: atom_id res chain seq x y z
N MET A 1 69.86 72.30 -12.89
CA MET A 1 71.10 72.85 -12.31
C MET A 1 71.67 71.83 -11.34
N ARG A 2 72.92 71.37 -11.71
CA ARG A 2 73.95 70.81 -10.80
C ARG A 2 73.58 69.64 -9.90
N SER A 3 73.92 68.38 -10.21
CA SER A 3 75.25 67.74 -10.22
C SER A 3 75.96 67.64 -8.85
N PHE A 4 76.19 66.39 -8.43
CA PHE A 4 77.48 65.82 -7.98
C PHE A 4 77.23 64.57 -7.14
N ASN A 5 77.55 63.37 -7.57
CA ASN A 5 78.78 62.57 -7.57
C ASN A 5 79.13 61.91 -6.24
N TYR A 6 79.01 60.57 -6.24
CA TYR A 6 79.82 59.39 -5.79
C TYR A 6 80.77 59.48 -4.57
N PRO A 7 81.24 58.37 -3.95
CA PRO A 7 81.30 56.97 -4.41
C PRO A 7 81.00 55.86 -3.37
N ALA A 8 80.92 54.69 -3.88
CA ALA A 8 80.98 53.30 -3.43
C ALA A 8 81.65 52.97 -2.07
N VAL A 9 81.06 52.05 -1.34
CA VAL A 9 81.74 50.99 -0.57
C VAL A 9 80.96 49.69 -0.68
N TRP A 10 81.68 48.66 -1.15
CA TRP A 10 81.17 47.29 -1.22
C TRP A 10 81.17 46.64 0.15
N VAL A 11 79.98 46.03 0.55
CA VAL A 11 80.01 45.00 1.57
C VAL A 11 79.19 43.83 1.01
N ILE A 12 79.89 42.75 0.76
CA ILE A 12 79.31 41.45 0.34
C ILE A 12 78.74 40.82 1.60
N CYS A 13 77.42 40.77 1.68
CA CYS A 13 76.71 39.86 2.59
C CYS A 13 76.18 38.69 1.78
N ILE A 14 76.76 37.51 1.92
CA ILE A 14 76.34 36.25 1.42
C ILE A 14 75.08 35.87 2.29
N ALA A 15 73.89 36.08 1.77
CA ALA A 15 72.67 35.56 2.40
C ALA A 15 72.40 34.11 1.85
N LEU A 16 72.61 33.15 2.70
CA LEU A 16 72.18 31.77 2.51
C LEU A 16 70.67 31.72 2.26
N LEU A 17 70.23 31.52 1.00
CA LEU A 17 68.87 31.13 0.63
C LEU A 17 68.73 29.66 0.96
N SER A 18 68.04 29.39 2.12
CA SER A 18 67.48 28.10 2.38
C SER A 18 66.16 27.95 1.57
N PRO A 19 65.98 26.95 0.74
CA PRO A 19 64.66 26.69 0.11
C PRO A 19 63.69 26.23 1.20
N LEU A 20 62.66 27.05 1.50
CA LEU A 20 61.46 26.57 2.18
C LEU A 20 60.83 25.50 1.29
N ALA A 21 61.08 24.24 1.59
CA ALA A 21 60.31 23.13 1.09
C ALA A 21 58.88 23.27 1.62
N SER A 22 57.98 23.81 0.82
CA SER A 22 56.54 23.75 1.06
C SER A 22 56.14 22.28 0.98
N ASN A 23 56.03 21.64 2.14
CA ASN A 23 55.34 20.36 2.26
C ASN A 23 53.87 20.58 1.88
N THR A 24 53.53 20.35 0.62
CA THR A 24 52.16 20.11 0.22
C THR A 24 51.72 18.81 0.91
N VAL A 25 51.01 18.96 2.02
CA VAL A 25 50.22 17.86 2.59
C VAL A 25 49.19 17.51 1.52
N ILE A 26 49.48 16.47 0.75
CA ILE A 26 48.47 15.79 -0.06
C ILE A 26 47.53 15.22 1.00
N ALA A 27 46.37 15.86 1.21
CA ALA A 27 45.25 15.24 1.90
C ALA A 27 44.93 13.94 1.12
N GLN A 28 45.41 12.82 1.63
CA GLN A 28 44.91 11.53 1.21
C GLN A 28 43.42 11.59 1.49
N ASN A 29 42.61 11.61 0.42
CA ASN A 29 41.22 11.20 0.52
C ASN A 29 41.24 9.77 1.08
N THR A 30 41.19 9.64 2.39
CA THR A 30 40.84 8.38 3.05
C THR A 30 39.47 8.07 2.57
N THR A 31 39.35 7.19 1.59
CA THR A 31 38.07 6.53 1.29
C THR A 31 37.61 5.91 2.63
N GLN A 32 36.69 6.53 3.26
CA GLN A 32 36.16 6.03 4.53
C GLN A 32 35.59 4.65 4.21
N ILE A 33 36.24 3.61 4.71
CA ILE A 33 35.75 2.24 4.56
C ILE A 33 34.42 2.20 5.27
N ASP A 34 33.37 1.79 4.55
CA ASP A 34 32.04 1.71 5.11
C ASP A 34 32.00 0.70 6.27
N SER A 35 31.36 1.04 7.36
CA SER A 35 31.33 0.17 8.54
C SER A 35 30.12 -0.74 8.53
N ILE A 36 30.29 -1.96 9.02
CA ILE A 36 29.20 -2.92 9.18
C ILE A 36 28.42 -2.56 10.44
N VAL A 37 27.11 -2.29 10.31
CA VAL A 37 26.20 -1.99 11.42
C VAL A 37 25.39 -3.20 11.89
N ALA A 38 25.21 -4.21 11.01
CA ALA A 38 24.68 -5.51 11.39
C ALA A 38 25.23 -6.63 10.49
N LEU A 39 25.35 -7.83 11.09
CA LEU A 39 25.51 -9.10 10.36
C LEU A 39 24.14 -9.78 10.36
N VAL A 40 23.73 -10.31 9.23
CA VAL A 40 22.43 -10.99 9.04
C VAL A 40 22.71 -12.28 8.27
N ASP A 41 22.81 -13.40 8.98
CA ASP A 41 23.32 -14.68 8.45
C ASP A 41 24.69 -14.50 7.77
N ASP A 42 24.77 -14.78 6.47
CA ASP A 42 25.99 -14.63 5.65
C ASP A 42 26.07 -13.25 4.97
N ASP A 43 25.16 -12.31 5.27
CA ASP A 43 25.08 -10.99 4.65
C ASP A 43 25.35 -9.87 5.68
N VAL A 44 25.56 -8.65 5.18
CA VAL A 44 25.88 -7.49 6.03
C VAL A 44 24.99 -6.31 5.69
N ILE A 45 24.74 -5.46 6.68
CA ILE A 45 24.15 -4.15 6.50
C ILE A 45 25.24 -3.11 6.79
N LEU A 46 25.44 -2.20 5.84
CA LEU A 46 26.45 -1.16 5.91
C LEU A 46 25.90 0.11 6.57
N ARG A 47 26.81 0.91 7.12
CA ARG A 47 26.48 2.21 7.70
C ARG A 47 25.85 3.15 6.67
N SER A 48 26.36 3.16 5.44
CA SER A 48 25.83 3.96 4.36
C SER A 48 24.38 3.60 4.02
N GLU A 49 24.03 2.30 3.98
CA GLU A 49 22.65 1.85 3.76
C GLU A 49 21.70 2.36 4.86
N LEU A 50 22.14 2.26 6.11
CA LEU A 50 21.36 2.74 7.25
C LEU A 50 21.19 4.27 7.20
N ASP A 51 22.23 5.03 6.90
CA ASP A 51 22.18 6.49 6.82
C ASP A 51 21.28 6.98 5.67
N ILE A 52 21.29 6.31 4.52
CA ILE A 52 20.38 6.58 3.39
C ILE A 52 18.93 6.33 3.82
N ALA A 53 18.65 5.18 4.44
CA ALA A 53 17.31 4.83 4.89
C ALA A 53 16.80 5.82 5.96
N ILE A 54 17.63 6.21 6.93
CA ILE A 54 17.31 7.23 7.93
C ILE A 54 17.00 8.56 7.26
N LYS A 55 17.81 9.00 6.32
CA LYS A 55 17.60 10.27 5.61
C LYS A 55 16.22 10.29 4.93
N GLY A 56 15.85 9.25 4.20
CA GLY A 56 14.54 9.15 3.53
C GLY A 56 13.37 9.28 4.52
N ILE A 57 13.47 8.64 5.70
CA ILE A 57 12.46 8.73 6.74
C ILE A 57 12.40 10.14 7.36
N VAL A 58 13.56 10.71 7.67
CA VAL A 58 13.67 12.09 8.23
C VAL A 58 13.06 13.11 7.28
N ASP A 59 13.36 13.02 5.99
CA ASP A 59 12.84 13.94 4.99
C ASP A 59 11.30 13.81 4.87
N ARG A 60 10.77 12.60 4.91
CA ARG A 60 9.32 12.34 4.92
C ARG A 60 8.63 12.93 6.16
N ILE A 61 9.16 12.68 7.37
CA ILE A 61 8.61 13.23 8.61
C ILE A 61 8.59 14.76 8.59
N ARG A 62 9.66 15.38 8.09
CA ARG A 62 9.75 16.85 7.95
C ARG A 62 8.73 17.41 6.97
N GLN A 63 8.52 16.74 5.84
CA GLN A 63 7.50 17.14 4.85
C GLN A 63 6.08 17.05 5.43
N GLN A 64 5.84 16.11 6.33
CA GLN A 64 4.57 15.95 7.05
C GLN A 64 4.42 16.89 8.26
N GLY A 65 5.46 17.66 8.59
CA GLY A 65 5.45 18.58 9.73
C GLY A 65 5.56 17.89 11.09
N GLY A 66 6.01 16.64 11.13
CA GLY A 66 6.16 15.85 12.36
C GLY A 66 7.47 16.14 13.08
N ASP A 67 7.49 15.89 14.39
CA ASP A 67 8.69 15.95 15.22
C ASP A 67 9.56 14.70 15.02
N LEU A 68 10.87 14.92 14.95
CA LEU A 68 11.83 13.81 14.78
C LEU A 68 12.08 13.11 16.12
N PRO A 69 12.04 11.76 16.14
CA PRO A 69 12.42 11.00 17.33
C PRO A 69 13.92 11.18 17.65
N PRO A 70 14.34 10.83 18.88
CA PRO A 70 15.77 10.80 19.23
C PRO A 70 16.54 9.93 18.22
N ARG A 71 17.68 10.46 17.72
CA ARG A 71 18.44 9.82 16.64
C ARG A 71 18.75 8.35 16.90
N GLY A 72 19.20 7.97 18.10
CA GLY A 72 19.55 6.58 18.42
C GLY A 72 18.35 5.61 18.40
N LEU A 73 17.14 6.12 18.67
CA LEU A 73 15.92 5.33 18.58
C LEU A 73 15.51 5.11 17.12
N LEU A 74 15.52 6.18 16.32
CA LEU A 74 15.26 6.10 14.88
C LEU A 74 16.24 5.16 14.18
N GLU A 75 17.52 5.29 14.51
CA GLU A 75 18.59 4.46 13.98
C GLU A 75 18.37 2.97 14.27
N LYS A 76 17.96 2.63 15.47
CA LYS A 76 17.65 1.25 15.89
C LYS A 76 16.42 0.71 15.14
N GLN A 77 15.35 1.49 15.03
CA GLN A 77 14.14 1.06 14.33
C GLN A 77 14.37 0.87 12.82
N VAL A 78 15.11 1.79 12.21
CA VAL A 78 15.44 1.69 10.78
C VAL A 78 16.34 0.49 10.51
N LEU A 79 17.32 0.25 11.39
CA LEU A 79 18.19 -0.93 11.26
C LEU A 79 17.40 -2.23 11.36
N GLU A 80 16.47 -2.35 12.30
CA GLU A 80 15.64 -3.55 12.43
C GLU A 80 14.79 -3.78 11.16
N ARG A 81 14.23 -2.70 10.58
CA ARG A 81 13.52 -2.79 9.29
C ARG A 81 14.42 -3.27 8.15
N LEU A 82 15.67 -2.79 8.10
CA LEU A 82 16.64 -3.27 7.09
C LEU A 82 17.01 -4.74 7.31
N ILE A 83 17.16 -5.17 8.56
CA ILE A 83 17.43 -6.58 8.91
C ILE A 83 16.29 -7.46 8.40
N VAL A 84 15.05 -7.14 8.74
CA VAL A 84 13.87 -7.92 8.31
C VAL A 84 13.78 -7.95 6.77
N ARG A 85 13.99 -6.82 6.09
CA ARG A 85 14.03 -6.78 4.61
C ARG A 85 15.09 -7.70 4.05
N ARG A 86 16.31 -7.68 4.62
CA ARG A 86 17.42 -8.54 4.17
C ARG A 86 17.05 -10.02 4.32
N LEU A 87 16.47 -10.41 5.46
CA LEU A 87 16.00 -11.78 5.68
C LEU A 87 14.94 -12.20 4.66
N GLN A 88 13.99 -11.32 4.34
CA GLN A 88 12.97 -11.60 3.31
C GLN A 88 13.62 -11.85 1.95
N LEU A 89 14.60 -11.04 1.53
CA LEU A 89 15.30 -11.22 0.26
C LEU A 89 16.08 -12.54 0.21
N VAL A 90 16.79 -12.87 1.29
CA VAL A 90 17.50 -14.14 1.42
C VAL A 90 16.53 -15.32 1.34
N ARG A 91 15.43 -15.28 2.09
CA ARG A 91 14.38 -16.32 2.07
C ARG A 91 13.73 -16.45 0.70
N ALA A 92 13.42 -15.34 0.04
CA ALA A 92 12.88 -15.33 -1.32
C ALA A 92 13.84 -16.02 -2.29
N PHE A 93 15.13 -15.68 -2.22
CA PHE A 93 16.15 -16.30 -3.05
C PHE A 93 16.29 -17.80 -2.78
N GLN A 94 16.36 -18.24 -1.51
CA GLN A 94 16.46 -19.64 -1.12
C GLN A 94 15.26 -20.47 -1.57
N THR A 95 14.06 -19.87 -1.57
CA THR A 95 12.83 -20.53 -2.01
C THR A 95 12.59 -20.46 -3.53
N GLY A 96 13.58 -19.99 -4.30
CA GLY A 96 13.55 -19.99 -5.77
C GLY A 96 12.74 -18.85 -6.38
N ILE A 97 12.39 -17.82 -5.63
CA ILE A 97 11.76 -16.61 -6.18
C ILE A 97 12.84 -15.83 -6.95
N ARG A 98 12.54 -15.48 -8.19
CA ARG A 98 13.39 -14.70 -9.08
C ARG A 98 12.54 -13.67 -9.79
N ILE A 99 13.09 -12.47 -9.95
CA ILE A 99 12.51 -11.38 -10.73
C ILE A 99 13.38 -11.21 -11.97
N SER A 100 12.78 -11.24 -13.14
CA SER A 100 13.49 -10.99 -14.39
C SER A 100 13.60 -9.50 -14.68
N ASP A 101 14.59 -9.12 -15.49
CA ASP A 101 14.71 -7.73 -15.97
C ASP A 101 13.45 -7.26 -16.71
N ALA A 102 12.79 -8.16 -17.44
CA ALA A 102 11.53 -7.86 -18.13
C ALA A 102 10.37 -7.56 -17.16
N ASP A 103 10.30 -8.29 -16.02
CA ASP A 103 9.29 -8.01 -14.97
C ASP A 103 9.53 -6.60 -14.39
N ILE A 104 10.80 -6.24 -14.12
CA ILE A 104 11.15 -4.92 -13.57
C ILE A 104 10.80 -3.82 -14.60
N ASP A 105 11.17 -4.00 -15.86
CA ASP A 105 10.88 -3.04 -16.92
C ASP A 105 9.36 -2.83 -17.08
N GLN A 106 8.57 -3.88 -17.00
CA GLN A 106 7.11 -3.78 -17.03
C GLN A 106 6.56 -3.02 -15.81
N SER A 107 7.09 -3.27 -14.61
CA SER A 107 6.68 -2.56 -13.40
C SER A 107 7.02 -1.06 -13.52
N MET A 108 8.20 -0.73 -14.06
CA MET A 108 8.60 0.65 -14.30
C MET A 108 7.70 1.36 -15.31
N LEU A 109 7.28 0.66 -16.38
CA LEU A 109 6.32 1.19 -17.35
C LEU A 109 4.95 1.47 -16.69
N MET A 110 4.42 0.53 -15.90
CA MET A 110 3.18 0.73 -15.16
C MET A 110 3.26 1.92 -14.19
N LEU A 111 4.39 2.07 -13.49
CA LEU A 111 4.61 3.22 -12.60
C LEU A 111 4.60 4.55 -13.37
N ALA A 112 5.24 4.59 -14.55
CA ALA A 112 5.23 5.77 -15.40
C ALA A 112 3.81 6.09 -15.92
N GLU A 113 3.06 5.08 -16.35
CA GLU A 113 1.67 5.23 -16.82
C GLU A 113 0.73 5.73 -15.71
N GLN A 114 0.82 5.18 -14.50
CA GLN A 114 0.05 5.65 -13.34
C GLN A 114 0.29 7.13 -13.04
N ASN A 115 1.53 7.60 -13.23
CA ASN A 115 1.89 9.00 -13.07
C ASN A 115 1.65 9.84 -14.35
N LYS A 116 1.09 9.23 -15.42
CA LYS A 116 0.80 9.89 -16.71
C LYS A 116 2.04 10.52 -17.35
N ILE A 117 3.20 9.88 -17.20
CA ILE A 117 4.48 10.28 -17.76
C ILE A 117 5.11 9.14 -18.55
N SER A 118 6.09 9.45 -19.40
CA SER A 118 6.88 8.41 -20.07
C SER A 118 7.98 7.86 -19.15
N LEU A 119 8.46 6.65 -19.44
CA LEU A 119 9.59 6.04 -18.71
C LEU A 119 10.85 6.94 -18.72
N MET A 120 11.08 7.66 -19.81
CA MET A 120 12.19 8.63 -19.90
C MET A 120 12.01 9.80 -18.94
N GLN A 121 10.79 10.32 -18.79
CA GLN A 121 10.47 11.38 -17.82
C GLN A 121 10.58 10.87 -16.39
N LEU A 122 10.13 9.64 -16.12
CA LEU A 122 10.30 9.00 -14.82
C LEU A 122 11.78 8.93 -14.44
N ARG A 123 12.64 8.47 -15.35
CA ARG A 123 14.08 8.44 -15.14
C ARG A 123 14.65 9.83 -14.81
N GLN A 124 14.27 10.85 -15.59
CA GLN A 124 14.72 12.22 -15.35
C GLN A 124 14.30 12.76 -13.98
N LEU A 125 13.09 12.42 -13.51
CA LEU A 125 12.62 12.82 -12.19
C LEU A 125 13.45 12.18 -11.08
N ILE A 126 13.70 10.87 -11.16
CA ILE A 126 14.53 10.13 -10.19
C ILE A 126 15.95 10.72 -10.11
N GLU A 127 16.58 10.93 -11.27
CA GLU A 127 17.92 11.51 -11.35
C GLU A 127 17.94 12.98 -10.87
N ALA A 128 16.87 13.76 -11.07
CA ALA A 128 16.75 15.13 -10.60
C ALA A 128 16.58 15.21 -9.07
N ASP A 129 15.95 14.21 -8.44
CA ASP A 129 15.85 14.06 -6.99
C ASP A 129 17.17 13.58 -6.35
N GLY A 130 18.18 13.26 -7.18
CA GLY A 130 19.51 12.88 -6.75
C GLY A 130 19.68 11.38 -6.48
N GLU A 131 18.73 10.55 -6.92
CA GLU A 131 18.81 9.10 -6.85
C GLU A 131 19.41 8.51 -8.14
N ASP A 132 20.17 7.42 -8.01
CA ASP A 132 20.65 6.66 -9.16
C ASP A 132 19.53 5.79 -9.74
N PHE A 133 19.30 5.91 -11.05
CA PHE A 133 18.22 5.15 -11.71
C PHE A 133 18.44 3.63 -11.66
N ALA A 134 19.71 3.15 -11.68
CA ALA A 134 19.99 1.73 -11.59
C ALA A 134 19.74 1.20 -10.17
N GLU A 135 20.04 1.99 -9.14
CA GLU A 135 19.72 1.69 -7.75
C GLU A 135 18.20 1.67 -7.52
N PHE A 136 17.48 2.67 -8.04
CA PHE A 136 16.02 2.68 -8.01
C PHE A 136 15.41 1.43 -8.65
N ARG A 137 15.91 1.04 -9.84
CA ARG A 137 15.50 -0.16 -10.55
C ARG A 137 15.76 -1.45 -9.74
N GLN A 138 16.91 -1.53 -9.07
CA GLN A 138 17.22 -2.63 -8.17
C GLN A 138 16.23 -2.68 -6.99
N ASN A 139 15.92 -1.55 -6.36
CA ASN A 139 14.97 -1.45 -5.26
C ASN A 139 13.58 -1.94 -5.66
N ILE A 140 13.11 -1.60 -6.86
CA ILE A 140 11.85 -2.15 -7.42
C ILE A 140 11.92 -3.67 -7.55
N GLY A 141 13.03 -4.22 -8.04
CA GLY A 141 13.21 -5.68 -8.13
C GLY A 141 13.17 -6.38 -6.77
N GLU A 142 13.80 -5.79 -5.75
CA GLU A 142 13.77 -6.28 -4.37
C GLU A 142 12.37 -6.21 -3.76
N GLU A 143 11.63 -5.13 -3.99
CA GLU A 143 10.24 -4.97 -3.55
C GLU A 143 9.33 -6.02 -4.20
N MET A 144 9.46 -6.23 -5.51
CA MET A 144 8.74 -7.30 -6.21
C MET A 144 9.08 -8.69 -5.65
N MET A 145 10.34 -8.92 -5.25
CA MET A 145 10.78 -10.19 -4.67
C MET A 145 10.13 -10.42 -3.29
N THR A 146 10.12 -9.41 -2.42
CA THR A 146 9.49 -9.49 -1.10
C THR A 146 7.98 -9.64 -1.21
N GLU A 147 7.34 -8.95 -2.15
CA GLU A 147 5.89 -9.10 -2.41
C GLU A 147 5.55 -10.50 -2.95
N ARG A 148 6.34 -11.07 -3.86
CA ARG A 148 6.15 -12.47 -4.30
C ARG A 148 6.35 -13.48 -3.15
N LEU A 149 7.25 -13.20 -2.22
CA LEU A 149 7.42 -14.02 -1.01
C LEU A 149 6.18 -13.93 -0.14
N ARG A 150 5.69 -12.73 0.14
CA ARG A 150 4.45 -12.48 0.88
C ARG A 150 3.26 -13.20 0.24
N GLN A 151 3.12 -13.06 -1.07
CA GLN A 151 2.05 -13.70 -1.82
C GLN A 151 2.11 -15.24 -1.74
N ARG A 152 3.31 -15.82 -1.68
CA ARG A 152 3.47 -17.27 -1.47
C ARG A 152 2.97 -17.70 -0.10
N VAL A 153 3.25 -16.92 0.97
CA VAL A 153 2.72 -17.18 2.32
C VAL A 153 1.20 -17.13 2.28
N VAL A 154 0.63 -16.07 1.70
CA VAL A 154 -0.82 -15.89 1.57
C VAL A 154 -1.49 -17.02 0.78
N ASN A 155 -0.88 -17.46 -0.31
CA ASN A 155 -1.41 -18.56 -1.14
C ASN A 155 -1.33 -19.93 -0.44
N GLY A 156 -0.51 -20.05 0.58
CA GLY A 156 -0.40 -21.27 1.42
C GLY A 156 -1.40 -21.33 2.57
N MET A 157 -2.17 -20.26 2.80
CA MET A 157 -3.12 -20.18 3.91
C MET A 157 -4.39 -21.00 3.64
N ASP A 158 -4.99 -21.47 4.71
CA ASP A 158 -6.32 -22.08 4.64
C ASP A 158 -7.39 -21.05 4.19
N PRO A 159 -8.31 -21.43 3.29
CA PRO A 159 -9.37 -20.54 2.84
C PRO A 159 -10.30 -20.16 3.99
N ILE A 160 -10.95 -19.00 3.86
CA ILE A 160 -12.00 -18.59 4.79
C ILE A 160 -13.23 -19.47 4.59
N THR A 161 -13.73 -20.03 5.67
CA THR A 161 -14.92 -20.89 5.67
C THR A 161 -16.19 -20.07 5.88
N GLU A 162 -17.33 -20.56 5.38
CA GLU A 162 -18.65 -19.94 5.63
C GLU A 162 -19.00 -19.94 7.12
N THR A 163 -18.53 -20.95 7.87
CA THR A 163 -18.73 -21.00 9.32
C THR A 163 -18.03 -19.84 10.06
N GLU A 164 -16.79 -19.50 9.66
CA GLU A 164 -16.08 -18.35 10.22
C GLU A 164 -16.81 -17.03 9.91
N ILE A 165 -17.35 -16.92 8.68
CA ILE A 165 -18.17 -15.77 8.29
C ILE A 165 -19.43 -15.67 9.15
N ASP A 166 -20.17 -16.78 9.36
CA ASP A 166 -21.39 -16.80 10.16
C ASP A 166 -21.10 -16.46 11.62
N ILE A 167 -20.02 -16.98 12.20
CA ILE A 167 -19.58 -16.63 13.56
C ILE A 167 -19.33 -15.13 13.67
N LEU A 168 -18.61 -14.56 12.69
CA LEU A 168 -18.31 -13.14 12.67
C LEU A 168 -19.58 -12.28 12.57
N LEU A 169 -20.52 -12.65 11.69
CA LEU A 169 -21.80 -11.93 11.50
C LEU A 169 -22.72 -11.96 12.73
N THR A 170 -22.60 -12.99 13.59
CA THR A 170 -23.38 -13.07 14.83
C THR A 170 -22.77 -12.28 15.97
N SER A 171 -21.54 -11.78 15.83
CA SER A 171 -20.89 -11.00 16.87
C SER A 171 -21.44 -9.58 16.93
N ASP A 172 -21.76 -9.11 18.15
CA ASP A 172 -22.26 -7.75 18.40
C ASP A 172 -21.27 -6.69 17.87
N THR A 173 -20.00 -7.01 17.85
CA THR A 173 -18.94 -6.13 17.38
C THR A 173 -19.00 -5.89 15.88
N PHE A 174 -19.41 -6.87 15.06
CA PHE A 174 -19.50 -6.68 13.59
C PHE A 174 -20.62 -5.69 13.20
N ASN A 175 -21.65 -5.59 14.00
CA ASN A 175 -22.79 -4.69 13.78
C ASN A 175 -22.55 -3.26 14.32
N SER A 176 -21.45 -3.02 15.04
CA SER A 176 -21.20 -1.76 15.73
C SER A 176 -20.55 -0.66 14.87
N GLY A 177 -20.33 -0.89 13.57
CA GLY A 177 -19.71 0.10 12.69
C GLY A 177 -18.19 -0.06 12.54
N GLU A 178 -17.54 0.94 11.96
CA GLU A 178 -16.11 0.95 11.69
C GLU A 178 -15.41 2.07 12.44
N TYR A 179 -14.22 1.76 12.94
CA TYR A 179 -13.35 2.66 13.69
C TYR A 179 -12.10 2.97 12.90
N ASN A 180 -11.78 4.24 12.75
CA ASN A 180 -10.48 4.66 12.26
C ASN A 180 -9.53 4.74 13.45
N ILE A 181 -8.49 3.90 13.47
CA ILE A 181 -7.63 3.76 14.63
C ILE A 181 -6.15 4.02 14.31
N SER A 182 -5.44 4.45 15.34
CA SER A 182 -3.97 4.46 15.40
C SER A 182 -3.48 3.66 16.60
N HIS A 183 -2.28 3.11 16.52
CA HIS A 183 -1.77 2.12 17.47
C HIS A 183 -0.31 2.38 17.85
N ILE A 184 0.01 2.23 19.12
CA ILE A 184 1.37 2.19 19.67
C ILE A 184 1.56 0.84 20.37
N LEU A 185 2.63 0.14 20.05
CA LEU A 185 3.06 -1.09 20.72
C LEU A 185 4.36 -0.83 21.48
N ILE A 186 4.39 -1.17 22.75
CA ILE A 186 5.61 -1.31 23.54
C ILE A 186 5.86 -2.80 23.72
N SER A 187 6.75 -3.36 22.90
CA SER A 187 6.92 -4.80 22.77
C SER A 187 7.52 -5.49 24.01
N LEU A 188 7.15 -6.75 24.19
CA LEU A 188 7.76 -7.68 25.13
C LEU A 188 8.45 -8.78 24.31
N GLY A 189 9.74 -9.01 24.57
CA GLY A 189 10.45 -10.14 23.98
C GLY A 189 9.94 -11.47 24.55
N ASP A 190 10.08 -12.56 23.76
CA ASP A 190 9.75 -13.90 24.20
C ASP A 190 10.56 -14.29 25.44
N GLY A 191 9.87 -14.87 26.42
CA GLY A 191 10.51 -15.26 27.69
C GLY A 191 10.85 -14.10 28.62
N SER A 192 10.25 -12.92 28.44
CA SER A 192 10.49 -11.75 29.30
C SER A 192 10.25 -12.08 30.77
N THR A 193 11.21 -11.70 31.62
CA THR A 193 11.14 -11.88 33.08
C THR A 193 10.20 -10.87 33.73
N PRO A 194 9.63 -11.13 34.91
CA PRO A 194 8.76 -10.20 35.60
C PRO A 194 9.32 -8.77 35.75
N PRO A 195 10.61 -8.55 36.05
CA PRO A 195 11.19 -7.21 36.07
C PRO A 195 11.19 -6.50 34.70
N GLN A 196 11.42 -7.26 33.61
CA GLN A 196 11.36 -6.71 32.24
C GLN A 196 9.93 -6.32 31.87
N ILE A 197 8.94 -7.15 32.20
CA ILE A 197 7.53 -6.84 32.00
C ILE A 197 7.15 -5.54 32.74
N ALA A 198 7.53 -5.41 34.02
CA ALA A 198 7.26 -4.21 34.80
C ALA A 198 7.96 -2.94 34.24
N ALA A 199 9.15 -3.10 33.67
CA ALA A 199 9.84 -1.99 33.01
C ALA A 199 9.11 -1.50 31.76
N GLN A 200 8.61 -2.43 30.91
CA GLN A 200 7.83 -2.08 29.70
C GLN A 200 6.45 -1.53 30.05
N GLU A 201 5.81 -2.04 31.09
CA GLU A 201 4.57 -1.45 31.61
C GLU A 201 4.79 -0.01 32.07
N THR A 202 5.87 0.27 32.78
CA THR A 202 6.23 1.63 33.19
C THR A 202 6.48 2.52 31.97
N LYS A 203 7.18 2.01 30.94
CA LYS A 203 7.40 2.73 29.68
C LYS A 203 6.06 3.07 29.01
N ALA A 204 5.14 2.09 28.88
CA ALA A 204 3.84 2.29 28.26
C ALA A 204 2.98 3.33 29.01
N ASN A 205 2.98 3.28 30.36
CA ASN A 205 2.30 4.25 31.19
C ASN A 205 2.90 5.67 31.04
N ASN A 206 4.22 5.78 30.93
CA ASN A 206 4.87 7.08 30.71
C ASN A 206 4.52 7.66 29.33
N VAL A 207 4.45 6.82 28.28
CA VAL A 207 4.01 7.26 26.95
C VAL A 207 2.56 7.71 26.99
N TYR A 208 1.68 6.96 27.66
CA TYR A 208 0.28 7.33 27.84
C TYR A 208 0.12 8.68 28.55
N GLN A 209 0.88 8.92 29.62
CA GLN A 209 0.87 10.21 30.33
C GLN A 209 1.31 11.36 29.43
N GLN A 210 2.37 11.20 28.63
CA GLN A 210 2.81 12.23 27.69
C GLN A 210 1.74 12.54 26.63
N LEU A 211 1.02 11.51 26.15
CA LEU A 211 -0.11 11.68 25.23
C LEU A 211 -1.27 12.45 25.90
N GLU A 212 -1.58 12.17 27.15
CA GLU A 212 -2.56 12.93 27.96
C GLU A 212 -2.13 14.39 28.18
N GLU A 213 -0.83 14.65 28.30
CA GLU A 213 -0.24 15.98 28.43
C GLU A 213 -0.15 16.74 27.10
N GLY A 214 -0.55 16.11 25.98
CA GLY A 214 -0.66 16.74 24.67
C GLY A 214 0.45 16.40 23.68
N LEU A 215 1.29 15.39 23.95
CA LEU A 215 2.18 14.86 22.94
C LEU A 215 1.34 14.33 21.76
N ASP A 216 1.72 14.72 20.54
CA ASP A 216 1.04 14.20 19.36
C ASP A 216 1.18 12.67 19.23
N PHE A 217 0.08 11.99 18.92
CA PHE A 217 0.04 10.52 18.87
C PHE A 217 0.98 9.95 17.80
N ALA A 218 1.04 10.59 16.62
CA ALA A 218 1.92 10.14 15.55
C ALA A 218 3.40 10.28 15.94
N SER A 219 3.75 11.41 16.57
CA SER A 219 5.10 11.64 17.11
C SER A 219 5.45 10.62 18.20
N ALA A 220 4.50 10.28 19.07
CA ALA A 220 4.68 9.24 20.09
C ALA A 220 4.86 7.85 19.46
N ALA A 221 4.07 7.51 18.42
CA ALA A 221 4.19 6.25 17.73
C ALA A 221 5.57 6.11 17.07
N ILE A 222 6.02 7.12 16.34
CA ILE A 222 7.37 7.15 15.73
C ILE A 222 8.47 7.02 16.82
N SER A 223 8.27 7.63 17.99
CA SER A 223 9.30 7.68 19.03
C SER A 223 9.36 6.44 19.92
N TYR A 224 8.25 5.77 20.15
CA TYR A 224 8.15 4.77 21.21
C TYR A 224 7.57 3.42 20.75
N SER A 225 6.90 3.37 19.59
CA SER A 225 6.24 2.17 19.12
C SER A 225 7.22 1.20 18.48
N ASP A 226 7.05 -0.08 18.79
CA ASP A 226 7.74 -1.19 18.16
C ASP A 226 6.85 -1.85 17.07
N SER A 227 5.67 -1.27 16.72
CA SER A 227 4.79 -1.79 15.67
C SER A 227 5.33 -1.49 14.27
N GLN A 228 4.85 -2.23 13.26
CA GLN A 228 5.24 -2.02 11.86
C GLN A 228 4.82 -0.63 11.36
N GLU A 229 3.68 -0.12 11.84
CA GLU A 229 3.12 1.19 11.50
C GLU A 229 3.76 2.35 12.30
N ALA A 230 4.76 2.06 13.14
CA ALA A 230 5.39 3.07 13.99
C ALA A 230 5.88 4.29 13.21
N LEU A 231 6.60 4.05 12.11
CA LEU A 231 7.19 5.10 11.26
C LEU A 231 6.15 5.86 10.41
N GLU A 232 4.96 5.30 10.27
CA GLU A 232 3.76 5.91 9.66
C GLU A 232 2.87 6.61 10.71
N GLY A 233 3.42 6.89 11.91
CA GLY A 233 2.69 7.54 13.02
C GLY A 233 1.69 6.60 13.71
N GLY A 234 1.86 5.29 13.57
CA GLY A 234 0.98 4.27 14.14
C GLY A 234 -0.38 4.19 13.45
N PHE A 235 -0.57 4.78 12.27
CA PHE A 235 -1.85 4.81 11.58
C PHE A 235 -2.21 3.44 11.02
N VAL A 236 -3.32 2.85 11.50
CA VAL A 236 -3.87 1.56 11.08
C VAL A 236 -5.02 1.73 10.07
N GLY A 237 -5.75 2.86 10.17
CA GLY A 237 -6.89 3.19 9.30
C GLY A 237 -8.22 2.63 9.78
N TRP A 238 -9.22 2.54 8.86
CA TRP A 238 -10.55 2.05 9.15
C TRP A 238 -10.53 0.54 9.40
N ARG A 239 -11.07 0.14 10.55
CA ARG A 239 -11.20 -1.26 10.96
C ARG A 239 -12.57 -1.53 11.56
N ASP A 240 -13.14 -2.67 11.19
CA ASP A 240 -14.19 -3.30 11.95
C ASP A 240 -13.67 -3.74 13.32
N LEU A 241 -14.49 -3.66 14.35
CA LEU A 241 -14.10 -4.16 15.67
C LEU A 241 -13.70 -5.64 15.67
N ASN A 242 -14.22 -6.42 14.72
CA ASN A 242 -13.86 -7.83 14.58
C ASN A 242 -12.55 -8.09 13.86
N SER A 243 -12.02 -7.09 13.15
CA SER A 243 -10.70 -7.19 12.51
C SER A 243 -9.56 -6.85 13.47
N VAL A 244 -9.87 -6.49 14.72
CA VAL A 244 -8.90 -6.26 15.79
C VAL A 244 -9.07 -7.33 16.89
N PRO A 245 -7.99 -7.71 17.60
CA PRO A 245 -8.11 -8.67 18.70
C PRO A 245 -9.18 -8.27 19.72
N VAL A 246 -9.88 -9.28 20.29
CA VAL A 246 -11.04 -9.07 21.20
C VAL A 246 -10.70 -8.12 22.36
N VAL A 247 -9.50 -8.22 22.93
CA VAL A 247 -9.07 -7.34 24.04
C VAL A 247 -9.05 -5.87 23.62
N PHE A 248 -8.77 -5.57 22.36
CA PHE A 248 -8.77 -4.21 21.82
C PHE A 248 -10.17 -3.77 21.42
N SER A 249 -10.93 -4.63 20.74
CA SER A 249 -12.30 -4.32 20.34
C SER A 249 -13.19 -4.01 21.55
N ASP A 250 -13.06 -4.75 22.65
CA ASP A 250 -13.77 -4.48 23.90
C ASP A 250 -13.39 -3.12 24.52
N ALA A 251 -12.14 -2.72 24.38
CA ALA A 251 -11.67 -1.44 24.90
C ALA A 251 -12.21 -0.24 24.08
N ILE A 252 -12.27 -0.38 22.73
CA ILE A 252 -12.58 0.75 21.84
C ILE A 252 -14.06 0.85 21.43
N LYS A 253 -14.87 -0.21 21.57
CA LYS A 253 -16.28 -0.28 21.10
C LYS A 253 -17.21 0.85 21.57
N ASN A 254 -16.88 1.51 22.69
CA ASN A 254 -17.67 2.61 23.23
C ASN A 254 -16.92 3.95 23.18
N MET A 255 -15.73 3.98 22.55
CA MET A 255 -14.92 5.18 22.49
C MET A 255 -15.38 6.11 21.36
N ARG A 256 -15.22 7.40 21.57
CA ARG A 256 -15.51 8.44 20.58
C ARG A 256 -14.23 8.87 19.88
N ALA A 257 -14.39 9.52 18.73
CA ALA A 257 -13.28 10.14 18.02
C ALA A 257 -12.44 11.03 18.95
N GLY A 258 -11.12 10.90 18.86
CA GLY A 258 -10.13 11.59 19.69
C GLY A 258 -9.76 10.89 21.01
N GLN A 259 -10.52 9.91 21.47
CA GLN A 259 -10.20 9.17 22.70
C GLN A 259 -9.12 8.11 22.46
N MET A 260 -8.35 7.79 23.51
CA MET A 260 -7.34 6.73 23.50
C MET A 260 -7.50 5.81 24.71
N THR A 261 -7.05 4.57 24.56
CA THR A 261 -7.06 3.59 25.65
C THR A 261 -5.92 3.85 26.62
N THR A 262 -6.10 3.42 27.87
CA THR A 262 -4.94 3.14 28.73
C THR A 262 -4.13 1.97 28.12
N PRO A 263 -2.84 1.76 28.54
CA PRO A 263 -2.06 0.64 28.05
C PRO A 263 -2.76 -0.71 28.27
N ILE A 264 -3.03 -1.43 27.18
CA ILE A 264 -3.66 -2.76 27.20
C ILE A 264 -2.56 -3.80 27.06
N ARG A 265 -2.54 -4.80 27.94
CA ARG A 265 -1.55 -5.87 27.89
C ARG A 265 -1.98 -6.98 26.92
N SER A 266 -1.02 -7.46 26.12
CA SER A 266 -1.12 -8.66 25.30
C SER A 266 0.14 -9.54 25.47
N PRO A 267 0.21 -10.73 24.87
CA PRO A 267 1.45 -11.50 24.76
C PRO A 267 2.58 -10.73 24.06
N ALA A 268 2.27 -9.93 23.04
CA ALA A 268 3.24 -9.15 22.29
C ALA A 268 3.78 -7.91 23.05
N GLY A 269 3.05 -7.42 24.06
CA GLY A 269 3.45 -6.24 24.81
C GLY A 269 2.30 -5.42 25.35
N PHE A 270 2.54 -4.11 25.47
CA PHE A 270 1.54 -3.13 25.90
C PHE A 270 1.13 -2.25 24.72
N HIS A 271 -0.18 -2.07 24.55
CA HIS A 271 -0.78 -1.40 23.41
C HIS A 271 -1.56 -0.17 23.86
N ILE A 272 -1.40 0.94 23.15
CA ILE A 272 -2.22 2.14 23.29
C ILE A 272 -2.91 2.35 21.95
N ILE A 273 -4.24 2.42 21.94
CA ILE A 273 -5.05 2.58 20.74
C ILE A 273 -5.77 3.94 20.83
N LYS A 274 -5.70 4.73 19.76
CA LYS A 274 -6.47 5.96 19.61
C LYS A 274 -7.55 5.75 18.55
N VAL A 275 -8.78 6.13 18.87
CA VAL A 275 -9.88 6.24 17.91
C VAL A 275 -9.78 7.61 17.24
N ASN A 276 -9.43 7.64 15.96
CA ASN A 276 -9.36 8.88 15.19
C ASN A 276 -10.75 9.33 14.75
N ASP A 277 -11.60 8.36 14.34
CA ASP A 277 -12.97 8.61 13.87
C ASP A 277 -13.83 7.32 13.97
N TYR A 278 -15.15 7.46 13.83
CA TYR A 278 -16.12 6.36 13.89
C TYR A 278 -17.24 6.60 12.89
N ARG A 279 -17.71 5.54 12.24
CA ARG A 279 -18.90 5.57 11.38
C ARG A 279 -19.83 4.38 11.62
N GLU A 280 -21.11 4.65 11.69
CA GLU A 280 -22.13 3.60 11.76
C GLU A 280 -22.30 2.90 10.42
N ARG A 281 -22.70 1.63 10.44
CA ARG A 281 -23.09 0.92 9.23
C ARG A 281 -24.52 1.28 8.84
N SER A 282 -24.67 1.64 7.57
CA SER A 282 -25.96 1.93 6.95
C SER A 282 -26.47 0.71 6.19
N GLN A 283 -27.80 0.63 5.99
CA GLN A 283 -28.37 -0.32 5.02
C GLN A 283 -27.78 -0.06 3.64
N VAL A 284 -27.46 -1.13 2.93
CA VAL A 284 -26.92 -1.08 1.57
C VAL A 284 -28.04 -1.42 0.61
N MET A 285 -28.60 -0.37 -0.01
CA MET A 285 -29.59 -0.50 -1.08
C MET A 285 -28.88 -0.38 -2.42
N ILE A 286 -29.19 -1.26 -3.34
CA ILE A 286 -28.72 -1.17 -4.73
C ILE A 286 -29.91 -1.06 -5.68
N THR A 287 -29.73 -0.31 -6.76
CA THR A 287 -30.70 -0.27 -7.85
C THR A 287 -30.35 -1.36 -8.85
N GLU A 288 -31.33 -2.22 -9.15
CA GLU A 288 -31.27 -3.22 -10.22
C GLU A 288 -32.28 -2.87 -11.31
N PHE A 289 -31.89 -3.11 -12.55
CA PHE A 289 -32.76 -2.96 -13.72
C PHE A 289 -33.04 -4.34 -14.31
N HIS A 290 -34.30 -4.61 -14.65
CA HIS A 290 -34.66 -5.73 -15.50
C HIS A 290 -34.62 -5.23 -16.94
N ALA A 291 -33.84 -5.88 -17.76
CA ALA A 291 -33.62 -5.46 -19.13
C ALA A 291 -33.54 -6.66 -20.08
N GLN A 292 -33.82 -6.39 -21.33
CA GLN A 292 -33.50 -7.28 -22.44
C GLN A 292 -32.69 -6.52 -23.46
N HIS A 293 -31.80 -7.26 -24.17
CA HIS A 293 -30.93 -6.65 -25.17
C HIS A 293 -30.78 -7.49 -26.45
N ILE A 294 -30.43 -6.83 -27.53
CA ILE A 294 -29.98 -7.42 -28.78
C ILE A 294 -28.57 -6.87 -29.03
N MET A 295 -27.63 -7.75 -29.30
CA MET A 295 -26.25 -7.39 -29.64
C MET A 295 -25.88 -7.94 -31.01
N ILE A 296 -25.26 -7.11 -31.84
CA ILE A 296 -24.61 -7.51 -33.08
C ILE A 296 -23.10 -7.35 -32.91
N GLU A 297 -22.40 -8.48 -32.91
CA GLU A 297 -20.95 -8.52 -32.72
C GLU A 297 -20.24 -7.96 -33.97
N THR A 298 -19.14 -7.23 -33.70
CA THR A 298 -18.22 -6.78 -34.76
C THR A 298 -16.99 -7.69 -34.77
N ASN A 299 -16.73 -8.32 -35.91
CA ASN A 299 -15.62 -9.24 -36.08
C ASN A 299 -15.05 -9.13 -37.52
N ASP A 300 -14.14 -10.01 -37.90
CA ASP A 300 -13.52 -10.04 -39.25
C ASP A 300 -14.49 -10.23 -40.38
N LEU A 301 -15.69 -10.81 -40.14
CA LEU A 301 -16.74 -11.06 -41.14
C LEU A 301 -17.78 -9.94 -41.18
N ILE A 302 -18.09 -9.31 -40.04
CA ILE A 302 -19.10 -8.27 -39.90
C ILE A 302 -18.40 -6.97 -39.49
N THR A 303 -18.28 -6.05 -40.42
CA THR A 303 -17.68 -4.76 -40.19
C THR A 303 -18.55 -3.92 -39.27
N PRO A 304 -17.98 -2.95 -38.53
CA PRO A 304 -18.76 -2.04 -37.66
C PRO A 304 -19.91 -1.33 -38.39
N ARG A 305 -19.75 -1.04 -39.68
CA ARG A 305 -20.80 -0.42 -40.50
C ARG A 305 -21.94 -1.38 -40.77
N GLN A 306 -21.63 -2.63 -41.15
CA GLN A 306 -22.64 -3.64 -41.37
C GLN A 306 -23.44 -3.98 -40.12
N ALA A 307 -22.74 -4.09 -38.95
CA ALA A 307 -23.40 -4.29 -37.67
C ALA A 307 -24.32 -3.12 -37.31
N MET A 308 -23.87 -1.87 -37.58
CA MET A 308 -24.66 -0.68 -37.39
C MET A 308 -25.92 -0.66 -38.29
N ASP A 309 -25.78 -1.02 -39.55
CA ASP A 309 -26.92 -1.03 -40.47
C ASP A 309 -27.92 -2.12 -40.04
N GLN A 310 -27.45 -3.30 -39.67
CA GLN A 310 -28.29 -4.41 -39.19
C GLN A 310 -29.00 -4.05 -37.87
N ILE A 311 -28.33 -3.49 -36.90
CA ILE A 311 -28.96 -3.12 -35.63
C ILE A 311 -29.98 -2.00 -35.81
N ARG A 312 -29.81 -1.08 -36.77
CA ARG A 312 -30.79 -0.04 -37.10
C ARG A 312 -32.05 -0.64 -37.72
N ASP A 313 -31.90 -1.63 -38.61
CA ASP A 313 -33.05 -2.34 -39.23
C ASP A 313 -33.85 -3.07 -38.13
N ILE A 314 -33.17 -3.69 -37.18
CA ILE A 314 -33.82 -4.33 -36.02
C ILE A 314 -34.52 -3.27 -35.15
N HIS A 315 -33.87 -2.16 -34.86
CA HIS A 315 -34.47 -1.07 -34.09
C HIS A 315 -35.75 -0.54 -34.77
N GLN A 316 -35.72 -0.37 -36.11
CA GLN A 316 -36.91 0.06 -36.83
C GLN A 316 -38.07 -0.93 -36.72
N GLN A 317 -37.77 -2.26 -36.80
CA GLN A 317 -38.79 -3.30 -36.62
C GLN A 317 -39.39 -3.25 -35.22
N LEU A 318 -38.58 -3.01 -34.19
CA LEU A 318 -39.06 -2.84 -32.80
C LEU A 318 -40.00 -1.62 -32.67
N ILE A 319 -39.62 -0.50 -33.27
CA ILE A 319 -40.46 0.71 -33.29
C ILE A 319 -41.80 0.49 -34.04
N ASP A 320 -41.74 -0.36 -35.06
CA ASP A 320 -42.93 -0.75 -35.83
C ASP A 320 -43.80 -1.82 -35.13
N GLY A 321 -43.38 -2.25 -33.93
CA GLY A 321 -44.15 -3.11 -33.04
C GLY A 321 -43.81 -4.62 -33.12
N ALA A 322 -42.67 -4.99 -33.69
CA ALA A 322 -42.19 -6.37 -33.63
C ALA A 322 -41.86 -6.81 -32.22
N ASP A 323 -41.95 -8.10 -31.92
CA ASP A 323 -41.65 -8.68 -30.64
C ASP A 323 -40.12 -8.67 -30.39
N PHE A 324 -39.70 -8.07 -29.31
CA PHE A 324 -38.30 -7.93 -28.95
C PHE A 324 -37.63 -9.31 -28.75
N ALA A 325 -38.34 -10.21 -28.07
CA ALA A 325 -37.79 -11.52 -27.77
C ALA A 325 -37.65 -12.42 -29.03
N GLU A 326 -38.55 -12.25 -30.02
CA GLU A 326 -38.42 -12.95 -31.33
C GLU A 326 -37.17 -12.43 -32.06
N LEU A 327 -37.01 -11.10 -32.16
CA LEU A 327 -35.86 -10.53 -32.85
C LEU A 327 -34.54 -10.82 -32.14
N ALA A 328 -34.54 -10.86 -30.80
CA ALA A 328 -33.36 -11.26 -30.02
C ALA A 328 -32.94 -12.70 -30.32
N ARG A 329 -33.90 -13.66 -30.40
CA ARG A 329 -33.59 -15.06 -30.74
C ARG A 329 -33.09 -15.23 -32.17
N GLU A 330 -33.55 -14.38 -33.07
CA GLU A 330 -33.21 -14.48 -34.51
C GLU A 330 -31.88 -13.80 -34.84
N TYR A 331 -31.61 -12.64 -34.22
CA TYR A 331 -30.51 -11.79 -34.66
C TYR A 331 -29.41 -11.53 -33.60
N SER A 332 -29.68 -11.79 -32.33
CA SER A 332 -28.67 -11.43 -31.30
C SER A 332 -27.50 -12.41 -31.28
N ASP A 333 -26.30 -11.87 -31.35
CA ASP A 333 -25.04 -12.63 -31.20
C ASP A 333 -24.67 -12.89 -29.74
N ASP A 334 -25.40 -12.31 -28.75
CA ASP A 334 -25.15 -12.62 -27.32
C ASP A 334 -25.71 -14.01 -26.97
N ILE A 335 -24.83 -15.00 -26.97
CA ILE A 335 -25.15 -16.42 -26.71
C ILE A 335 -25.82 -16.59 -25.33
N SER A 336 -25.54 -15.71 -24.36
CA SER A 336 -26.03 -15.82 -22.98
C SER A 336 -27.52 -15.49 -22.85
N SER A 337 -28.03 -14.53 -23.64
CA SER A 337 -29.39 -14.02 -23.54
C SER A 337 -30.24 -14.27 -24.80
N ALA A 338 -29.65 -14.44 -25.98
CA ALA A 338 -30.38 -14.59 -27.24
C ALA A 338 -31.48 -15.65 -27.17
N ASN A 339 -31.16 -16.85 -26.70
CA ASN A 339 -32.12 -17.95 -26.56
C ASN A 339 -33.24 -17.70 -25.52
N LEU A 340 -33.00 -16.76 -24.62
CA LEU A 340 -33.94 -16.28 -23.61
C LEU A 340 -34.78 -15.09 -24.10
N GLY A 341 -34.67 -14.74 -25.40
CA GLY A 341 -35.32 -13.56 -25.94
C GLY A 341 -34.63 -12.24 -25.59
N GLY A 342 -33.32 -12.30 -25.33
CA GLY A 342 -32.56 -11.16 -24.94
C GLY A 342 -32.62 -10.83 -23.43
N ASP A 343 -33.37 -11.59 -22.63
CA ASP A 343 -33.55 -11.33 -21.20
C ASP A 343 -32.22 -11.44 -20.44
N MET A 344 -31.81 -10.32 -19.82
CA MET A 344 -30.61 -10.21 -19.00
C MET A 344 -30.94 -10.42 -17.50
N GLY A 345 -32.22 -10.58 -17.16
CA GLY A 345 -32.68 -10.60 -15.77
C GLY A 345 -32.51 -9.26 -15.04
N TRP A 346 -32.48 -9.34 -13.72
CA TRP A 346 -32.20 -8.18 -12.87
C TRP A 346 -30.69 -7.95 -12.72
N ILE A 347 -30.21 -6.84 -13.23
CA ILE A 347 -28.78 -6.50 -13.27
C ILE A 347 -28.49 -5.14 -12.66
N GLN A 348 -27.30 -4.98 -12.08
CA GLN A 348 -26.81 -3.68 -11.68
C GLN A 348 -26.32 -2.91 -12.92
N PRO A 349 -26.44 -1.57 -12.95
CA PRO A 349 -26.08 -0.76 -14.12
C PRO A 349 -24.66 -1.02 -14.64
N GLN A 350 -23.71 -1.28 -13.74
CA GLN A 350 -22.29 -1.45 -14.08
C GLN A 350 -21.91 -2.89 -14.48
N ALA A 351 -22.80 -3.86 -14.36
CA ALA A 351 -22.50 -5.28 -14.56
C ALA A 351 -22.01 -5.61 -15.99
N TYR A 352 -22.46 -4.84 -16.99
CA TYR A 352 -22.11 -5.03 -18.40
C TYR A 352 -21.32 -3.84 -18.98
N GLY A 353 -20.65 -3.07 -18.12
CA GLY A 353 -19.84 -1.93 -18.51
C GLY A 353 -20.58 -0.59 -18.47
N GLU A 354 -19.78 0.48 -18.48
CA GLU A 354 -20.26 1.85 -18.23
C GLU A 354 -21.32 2.30 -19.24
N ARG A 355 -21.12 2.01 -20.53
CA ARG A 355 -22.03 2.47 -21.60
C ARG A 355 -23.42 1.86 -21.49
N ILE A 356 -23.49 0.55 -21.21
CA ILE A 356 -24.76 -0.16 -20.97
C ILE A 356 -25.44 0.39 -19.71
N GLY A 357 -24.68 0.58 -18.63
CA GLY A 357 -25.20 1.15 -17.39
C GLY A 357 -25.79 2.54 -17.55
N GLN A 358 -25.09 3.45 -18.25
CA GLN A 358 -25.58 4.78 -18.54
C GLN A 358 -26.86 4.77 -19.38
N THR A 359 -26.95 3.87 -20.36
CA THR A 359 -28.14 3.70 -21.20
C THR A 359 -29.33 3.24 -20.36
N LEU A 360 -29.16 2.21 -19.51
CA LEU A 360 -30.22 1.72 -18.61
C LEU A 360 -30.74 2.78 -17.64
N ILE A 361 -29.83 3.59 -17.08
CA ILE A 361 -30.21 4.67 -16.18
C ILE A 361 -31.04 5.76 -16.88
N ALA A 362 -30.75 6.04 -18.16
CA ALA A 362 -31.42 7.08 -18.94
C ALA A 362 -32.81 6.67 -19.44
N LEU A 363 -33.09 5.37 -19.60
CA LEU A 363 -34.38 4.84 -20.08
C LEU A 363 -35.43 4.87 -18.95
N GLN A 364 -36.72 4.95 -19.35
CA GLN A 364 -37.87 4.61 -18.49
C GLN A 364 -38.27 3.16 -18.70
N ASP A 365 -39.11 2.62 -17.80
CA ASP A 365 -39.63 1.26 -17.94
C ASP A 365 -40.51 1.17 -19.22
N GLY A 366 -40.18 0.22 -20.09
CA GLY A 366 -40.80 0.01 -21.39
C GLY A 366 -40.13 0.81 -22.55
N ASP A 367 -39.12 1.61 -22.26
CA ASP A 367 -38.37 2.33 -23.30
C ASP A 367 -37.30 1.43 -23.95
N ILE A 368 -37.19 1.56 -25.27
CA ILE A 368 -36.14 0.95 -26.08
C ILE A 368 -35.09 2.03 -26.40
N SER A 369 -33.81 1.69 -26.23
CA SER A 369 -32.71 2.60 -26.52
C SER A 369 -32.51 2.80 -28.02
N GLU A 370 -31.98 3.96 -28.39
CA GLU A 370 -31.30 4.07 -29.68
C GLU A 370 -30.14 3.08 -29.77
N PRO A 371 -29.79 2.60 -30.99
CA PRO A 371 -28.62 1.77 -31.18
C PRO A 371 -27.34 2.47 -30.70
N PHE A 372 -26.54 1.79 -29.89
CA PHE A 372 -25.26 2.31 -29.37
C PHE A 372 -24.16 1.25 -29.46
N GLN A 373 -22.91 1.71 -29.45
CA GLN A 373 -21.74 0.85 -29.61
C GLN A 373 -20.99 0.68 -28.31
N THR A 374 -20.48 -0.56 -28.06
CA THR A 374 -19.47 -0.92 -27.07
C THR A 374 -18.29 -1.61 -27.78
N GLU A 375 -17.30 -2.08 -27.00
CA GLU A 375 -16.21 -2.89 -27.53
C GLU A 375 -16.68 -4.24 -28.09
N ALA A 376 -17.77 -4.81 -27.55
CA ALA A 376 -18.34 -6.08 -27.99
C ALA A 376 -19.11 -5.98 -29.31
N GLY A 377 -19.65 -4.81 -29.64
CA GLY A 377 -20.46 -4.61 -30.84
C GLY A 377 -21.51 -3.51 -30.69
N TRP A 378 -22.58 -3.62 -31.46
CA TRP A 378 -23.73 -2.71 -31.43
C TRP A 378 -24.87 -3.32 -30.62
N HIS A 379 -25.54 -2.50 -29.84
CA HIS A 379 -26.57 -2.91 -28.87
C HIS A 379 -27.85 -2.09 -29.04
N ILE A 380 -28.98 -2.73 -28.75
CA ILE A 380 -30.26 -2.13 -28.39
C ILE A 380 -30.65 -2.72 -27.06
N ILE A 381 -31.14 -1.93 -26.14
CA ILE A 381 -31.62 -2.35 -24.82
C ILE A 381 -33.05 -1.83 -24.62
N GLU A 382 -33.91 -2.68 -24.08
CA GLU A 382 -35.20 -2.30 -23.51
C GLU A 382 -35.13 -2.44 -22.00
N ARG A 383 -35.56 -1.42 -21.26
CA ARG A 383 -35.69 -1.50 -19.82
C ARG A 383 -37.09 -1.97 -19.44
N LEU A 384 -37.20 -3.16 -18.85
CA LEU A 384 -38.47 -3.78 -18.46
C LEU A 384 -38.94 -3.31 -17.08
N GLY A 385 -38.01 -2.90 -16.22
CA GLY A 385 -38.34 -2.45 -14.87
C GLY A 385 -37.13 -2.03 -14.06
N MET A 386 -37.39 -1.40 -12.92
CA MET A 386 -36.40 -0.98 -11.93
C MET A 386 -36.86 -1.42 -10.54
N ARG A 387 -35.92 -1.82 -9.70
CA ARG A 387 -36.16 -2.09 -8.30
C ARG A 387 -35.01 -1.65 -7.42
N GLU A 388 -35.34 -1.35 -6.18
CA GLU A 388 -34.34 -1.28 -5.12
C GLU A 388 -34.28 -2.62 -4.38
N LYS A 389 -33.08 -3.13 -4.17
CA LYS A 389 -32.84 -4.40 -3.46
C LYS A 389 -31.95 -4.12 -2.26
N ASP A 390 -32.41 -4.57 -1.11
CA ASP A 390 -31.59 -4.58 0.09
C ASP A 390 -30.53 -5.71 -0.02
N VAL A 391 -29.28 -5.34 -0.11
CA VAL A 391 -28.13 -6.27 -0.16
C VAL A 391 -27.28 -6.14 1.11
N THR A 392 -27.82 -5.59 2.19
CA THR A 392 -27.10 -5.35 3.44
C THR A 392 -26.45 -6.64 3.93
N VAL A 393 -27.21 -7.74 3.99
CA VAL A 393 -26.68 -9.05 4.47
C VAL A 393 -25.56 -9.56 3.56
N GLU A 394 -25.76 -9.51 2.25
CA GLU A 394 -24.76 -9.96 1.26
C GLU A 394 -23.50 -9.08 1.32
N SER A 395 -23.68 -7.77 1.41
CA SER A 395 -22.58 -6.80 1.58
C SER A 395 -21.83 -7.06 2.89
N LEU A 396 -22.55 -7.33 3.99
CA LEU A 396 -21.96 -7.67 5.27
C LEU A 396 -21.17 -9.00 5.20
N ARG A 397 -21.69 -10.03 4.52
CA ARG A 397 -20.94 -11.29 4.32
C ARG A 397 -19.66 -11.07 3.53
N ASN A 398 -19.72 -10.28 2.49
CA ASN A 398 -18.53 -9.95 1.67
C ASN A 398 -17.52 -9.12 2.47
N ALA A 399 -17.98 -8.15 3.25
CA ALA A 399 -17.13 -7.39 4.16
C ALA A 399 -16.51 -8.29 5.25
N ALA A 400 -17.29 -9.19 5.84
CA ALA A 400 -16.81 -10.16 6.83
C ALA A 400 -15.73 -11.09 6.23
N ARG A 401 -15.96 -11.60 5.03
CA ARG A 401 -14.96 -12.42 4.32
C ARG A 401 -13.68 -11.64 4.06
N GLY A 402 -13.78 -10.38 3.60
CA GLY A 402 -12.63 -9.51 3.39
C GLY A 402 -11.85 -9.24 4.67
N ASN A 403 -12.55 -8.97 5.77
CA ASN A 403 -11.93 -8.72 7.09
C ASN A 403 -11.21 -9.97 7.63
N LEU A 404 -11.85 -11.14 7.57
CA LEU A 404 -11.23 -12.40 7.98
C LEU A 404 -10.02 -12.73 7.12
N GLN A 405 -10.11 -12.48 5.80
CA GLN A 405 -8.99 -12.68 4.90
C GLN A 405 -7.82 -11.78 5.28
N GLN A 406 -8.07 -10.48 5.48
CA GLN A 406 -7.04 -9.53 5.88
C GLN A 406 -6.42 -9.92 7.23
N GLN A 407 -7.23 -10.25 8.24
CA GLN A 407 -6.75 -10.65 9.55
C GLN A 407 -5.89 -11.93 9.48
N LYS A 408 -6.30 -12.96 8.72
CA LYS A 408 -5.49 -14.16 8.53
C LYS A 408 -4.18 -13.84 7.83
N VAL A 409 -4.22 -12.99 6.80
CA VAL A 409 -3.00 -12.54 6.09
C VAL A 409 -2.05 -11.85 7.06
N ASP A 410 -2.54 -10.89 7.84
CA ASP A 410 -1.70 -10.13 8.78
C ASP A 410 -1.05 -11.08 9.82
N ILE A 411 -1.83 -11.98 10.40
CA ILE A 411 -1.32 -12.97 11.38
C ILE A 411 -0.27 -13.90 10.76
N GLU A 412 -0.55 -14.48 9.59
CA GLU A 412 0.37 -15.44 8.97
C GLU A 412 1.64 -14.76 8.45
N VAL A 413 1.53 -13.55 7.92
CA VAL A 413 2.70 -12.77 7.51
C VAL A 413 3.54 -12.38 8.72
N GLU A 414 2.94 -11.87 9.79
CA GLU A 414 3.65 -11.52 11.03
C GLU A 414 4.36 -12.75 11.63
N LYS A 415 3.66 -13.86 11.76
CA LYS A 415 4.21 -15.12 12.21
C LYS A 415 5.39 -15.56 11.34
N PHE A 416 5.25 -15.52 10.03
CA PHE A 416 6.31 -15.87 9.10
C PHE A 416 7.54 -14.94 9.24
N LEU A 417 7.34 -13.63 9.41
CA LEU A 417 8.43 -12.68 9.63
C LEU A 417 9.13 -12.94 10.98
N GLN A 418 8.38 -13.24 12.02
CA GLN A 418 8.92 -13.59 13.33
C GLN A 418 9.72 -14.89 13.27
N GLU A 419 9.18 -15.94 12.67
CA GLU A 419 9.90 -17.22 12.48
C GLU A 419 11.22 -17.00 11.73
N MET A 420 11.22 -16.23 10.63
CA MET A 420 12.47 -15.89 9.91
C MET A 420 13.46 -15.13 10.79
N ARG A 421 12.97 -14.20 11.62
CA ARG A 421 13.82 -13.39 12.50
C ARG A 421 14.44 -14.24 13.61
N ASP A 422 13.69 -15.21 14.16
CA ASP A 422 14.12 -16.12 15.22
C ASP A 422 15.10 -17.19 14.72
N GLU A 423 14.93 -17.66 13.48
CA GLU A 423 15.84 -18.62 12.83
C GLU A 423 17.17 -18.01 12.42
N ALA A 424 17.23 -16.70 12.18
CA ALA A 424 18.38 -16.00 11.63
C ALA A 424 19.43 -15.66 12.68
N PHE A 425 20.70 -15.78 12.30
CA PHE A 425 21.79 -15.20 13.08
C PHE A 425 21.89 -13.70 12.79
N VAL A 426 21.64 -12.88 13.83
CA VAL A 426 21.75 -11.43 13.71
C VAL A 426 22.63 -10.86 14.82
N GLU A 427 23.70 -10.16 14.43
CA GLU A 427 24.60 -9.43 15.33
C GLU A 427 24.58 -7.94 14.99
N ILE A 428 24.03 -7.14 15.90
CA ILE A 428 23.96 -5.67 15.75
C ILE A 428 25.25 -5.05 16.27
N ARG A 429 25.89 -4.19 15.47
CA ARG A 429 27.15 -3.49 15.74
C ARG A 429 27.02 -1.98 15.70
N LEU A 430 25.87 -1.44 16.14
CA LEU A 430 25.72 -0.02 16.32
C LEU A 430 26.68 0.46 17.43
N GLU A 431 27.54 1.41 17.08
CA GLU A 431 28.36 2.11 18.10
C GLU A 431 27.42 2.90 19.02
N SER A 432 27.56 2.70 20.32
CA SER A 432 26.76 3.32 21.38
C SER A 432 27.13 4.79 21.60
#